data_72d0fbe977e0174fc6d230a17c461f26
#
_entry.id   72d0fbe977e0174fc6d230a17c461f26
#
_cell.length_a   1.000
_cell.length_b   1.000
_cell.length_c   1.000
_cell.angle_alpha   90.00
_cell.angle_beta   90.00
_cell.angle_gamma   90.00
#
_symmetry.space_group_name_H-M   'P 1'
#
loop_
_entity.id
_entity.type
_entity.pdbx_description
1 polymer ?
#
loop_
_entity_poly.entity_id
_entity_poly.type
_entity_poly.pdbx_seq_one_letter_code
_entity_poly.pdbx_strand_id
1 'polypeptide(L)'
;MPAHPITRLWPRAMLAACLGAVPLLAPWPAQAQATFVQTPYKNPKVLFDFYLDNPAKMGAALYWLRSFVNPLTEAPYSFFNDDMSVIVLLHGTELVTVAKKNEAKYEEVVQRMRYYAGQGVKFKVCGLALKDFGYTLADMQPFIEVTPSAMTELVHWQNQGYGLITPVVTDKRFSIEEIR
;
A
#
# COMPACT_ATOMS: atom_id res chain seq x y z
N MET A 1 98.28 -54.69 2.13
CA MET A 1 98.18 -53.23 2.01
C MET A 1 96.74 -52.88 2.19
N PRO A 2 96.36 -52.23 3.30
CA PRO A 2 94.96 -51.96 3.59
C PRO A 2 94.55 -50.55 3.10
N ALA A 3 93.34 -50.48 2.54
CA ALA A 3 92.69 -49.27 2.08
C ALA A 3 91.99 -48.55 3.23
N HIS A 4 92.13 -47.26 3.30
CA HIS A 4 91.50 -46.42 4.28
C HIS A 4 90.08 -45.98 3.76
N PRO A 5 89.05 -45.99 4.59
CA PRO A 5 87.75 -45.43 4.20
C PRO A 5 87.70 -43.92 4.44
N ILE A 6 87.23 -43.21 3.45
CA ILE A 6 86.95 -41.76 3.51
C ILE A 6 85.59 -41.56 4.08
N THR A 7 85.49 -41.01 5.28
CA THR A 7 84.23 -40.57 5.89
C THR A 7 83.77 -39.21 5.28
N ARG A 8 82.68 -39.20 4.51
CA ARG A 8 82.03 -37.99 4.05
C ARG A 8 81.06 -37.44 5.12
N LEU A 9 81.38 -36.29 5.65
CA LEU A 9 80.52 -35.47 6.47
C LEU A 9 79.51 -34.76 5.59
N TRP A 10 78.21 -35.06 5.78
CA TRP A 10 77.13 -34.33 5.17
C TRP A 10 76.69 -33.21 6.09
N PRO A 11 76.46 -31.98 5.57
CA PRO A 11 75.91 -30.90 6.39
C PRO A 11 74.42 -31.12 6.64
N ARG A 12 74.03 -31.03 7.90
CA ARG A 12 72.62 -31.01 8.32
C ARG A 12 71.98 -29.70 7.86
N ALA A 13 71.13 -29.76 6.86
CA ALA A 13 70.30 -28.66 6.49
C ALA A 13 69.19 -28.48 7.56
N MET A 14 69.21 -27.34 8.26
CA MET A 14 68.13 -26.90 9.12
C MET A 14 66.94 -26.46 8.24
N LEU A 15 65.82 -27.20 8.26
CA LEU A 15 64.60 -26.76 7.73
C LEU A 15 63.93 -25.71 8.70
N ALA A 16 64.05 -24.45 8.35
CA ALA A 16 63.21 -23.41 9.00
C ALA A 16 61.72 -23.55 8.57
N ALA A 17 60.94 -24.02 9.49
CA ALA A 17 59.47 -24.05 9.29
C ALA A 17 58.91 -22.63 9.40
N CYS A 18 58.67 -21.98 8.27
CA CYS A 18 57.83 -20.76 8.19
C CYS A 18 56.35 -21.11 8.47
N LEU A 19 55.95 -20.95 9.71
CA LEU A 19 54.51 -20.92 10.06
C LEU A 19 53.88 -19.65 9.47
N GLY A 20 53.36 -19.75 8.26
CA GLY A 20 52.56 -18.71 7.64
C GLY A 20 51.26 -18.55 8.43
N ALA A 21 51.14 -17.43 9.14
CA ALA A 21 49.88 -17.01 9.74
C ALA A 21 48.89 -16.69 8.60
N VAL A 22 47.95 -17.60 8.32
CA VAL A 22 46.79 -17.33 7.43
C VAL A 22 45.91 -16.36 8.19
N PRO A 23 45.68 -15.13 7.70
CA PRO A 23 44.71 -14.24 8.32
C PRO A 23 43.32 -14.89 8.18
N LEU A 24 42.72 -15.25 9.30
CA LEU A 24 41.29 -15.58 9.39
C LEU A 24 40.51 -14.34 8.99
N LEU A 25 40.11 -14.26 7.72
CA LEU A 25 39.12 -13.30 7.26
C LEU A 25 37.82 -13.62 7.99
N ALA A 26 37.57 -12.94 9.12
CA ALA A 26 36.29 -12.99 9.79
C ALA A 26 35.24 -12.54 8.76
N PRO A 27 34.14 -13.32 8.54
CA PRO A 27 33.11 -12.89 7.65
C PRO A 27 32.55 -11.57 8.18
N TRP A 28 32.60 -10.52 7.35
CA TRP A 28 31.92 -9.26 7.66
C TRP A 28 30.45 -9.56 7.93
N PRO A 29 29.86 -8.99 9.01
CA PRO A 29 28.45 -9.18 9.26
C PRO A 29 27.68 -8.71 8.03
N ALA A 30 26.97 -9.64 7.37
CA ALA A 30 26.08 -9.29 6.28
C ALA A 30 25.07 -8.29 6.83
N GLN A 31 25.08 -7.04 6.34
CA GLN A 31 24.09 -6.05 6.73
C GLN A 31 22.71 -6.60 6.37
N ALA A 32 21.85 -6.72 7.38
CA ALA A 32 20.48 -7.14 7.17
C ALA A 32 19.78 -6.11 6.27
N GLN A 33 19.41 -6.53 5.06
CA GLN A 33 18.64 -5.70 4.14
C GLN A 33 17.16 -5.80 4.47
N ALA A 34 16.40 -4.71 4.22
CA ALA A 34 14.96 -4.75 4.31
C ALA A 34 14.38 -5.82 3.37
N THR A 35 13.44 -6.60 3.89
CA THR A 35 12.81 -7.68 3.14
C THR A 35 11.42 -7.25 2.68
N PHE A 36 11.14 -7.43 1.39
CA PHE A 36 9.77 -7.29 0.89
C PHE A 36 8.95 -8.52 1.29
N VAL A 37 7.88 -8.27 2.05
CA VAL A 37 6.97 -9.33 2.51
C VAL A 37 5.63 -9.18 1.81
N GLN A 38 5.17 -10.25 1.19
CA GLN A 38 3.86 -10.29 0.56
C GLN A 38 2.82 -10.81 1.53
N THR A 39 1.84 -9.95 1.89
CA THR A 39 0.72 -10.33 2.75
C THR A 39 -0.27 -11.19 1.98
N PRO A 40 -0.59 -12.41 2.42
CA PRO A 40 -1.58 -13.24 1.74
C PRO A 40 -3.00 -12.70 1.96
N TYR A 41 -3.79 -12.67 0.88
CA TYR A 41 -5.21 -12.30 0.92
C TYR A 41 -6.09 -13.44 0.42
N LYS A 42 -7.29 -13.53 0.99
CA LYS A 42 -8.37 -14.39 0.50
C LYS A 42 -9.67 -13.59 0.60
N ASN A 43 -10.29 -13.31 -0.55
CA ASN A 43 -11.54 -12.54 -0.64
C ASN A 43 -11.48 -11.21 0.14
N PRO A 44 -10.56 -10.29 -0.21
CA PRO A 44 -10.40 -9.05 0.53
C PRO A 44 -11.67 -8.21 0.51
N LYS A 45 -12.11 -7.77 1.70
CA LYS A 45 -13.27 -6.92 1.89
C LYS A 45 -12.84 -5.66 2.61
N VAL A 46 -13.09 -4.50 2.03
CA VAL A 46 -12.69 -3.21 2.60
C VAL A 46 -13.81 -2.18 2.51
N LEU A 47 -13.95 -1.43 3.59
CA LEU A 47 -14.80 -0.24 3.69
C LEU A 47 -13.88 0.97 3.87
N PHE A 48 -13.89 1.88 2.92
CA PHE A 48 -13.25 3.18 3.02
C PHE A 48 -14.25 4.18 3.61
N ASP A 49 -13.88 4.77 4.73
CA ASP A 49 -14.64 5.78 5.44
C ASP A 49 -14.11 7.17 5.08
N PHE A 50 -14.74 7.83 4.10
CA PHE A 50 -14.35 9.16 3.67
C PHE A 50 -15.16 10.20 4.43
N TYR A 51 -14.45 10.94 5.29
CA TYR A 51 -14.96 12.09 6.00
C TYR A 51 -13.96 13.24 5.87
N LEU A 52 -14.08 13.97 4.77
CA LEU A 52 -13.13 15.04 4.44
C LEU A 52 -13.67 16.41 4.83
N ASP A 53 -12.77 17.25 5.31
CA ASP A 53 -13.02 18.65 5.66
C ASP A 53 -13.01 19.60 4.45
N ASN A 54 -12.48 19.13 3.31
CA ASN A 54 -12.35 19.90 2.08
C ASN A 54 -12.55 19.00 0.85
N PRO A 55 -13.49 19.33 -0.07
CA PRO A 55 -13.71 18.57 -1.29
C PRO A 55 -12.47 18.45 -2.19
N ALA A 56 -11.56 19.42 -2.17
CA ALA A 56 -10.33 19.40 -2.94
C ALA A 56 -9.40 18.23 -2.54
N LYS A 57 -9.56 17.69 -1.33
CA LYS A 57 -8.81 16.53 -0.83
C LYS A 57 -9.28 15.19 -1.42
N MET A 58 -10.40 15.18 -2.16
CA MET A 58 -10.96 13.94 -2.74
C MET A 58 -9.97 13.20 -3.63
N GLY A 59 -9.18 13.90 -4.44
CA GLY A 59 -8.15 13.31 -5.27
C GLY A 59 -7.10 12.53 -4.48
N ALA A 60 -6.69 13.07 -3.33
CA ALA A 60 -5.76 12.41 -2.43
C ALA A 60 -6.40 11.23 -1.67
N ALA A 61 -7.67 11.36 -1.28
CA ALA A 61 -8.41 10.24 -0.68
C ALA A 61 -8.57 9.06 -1.65
N LEU A 62 -8.84 9.34 -2.94
CA LEU A 62 -8.87 8.32 -3.99
C LEU A 62 -7.51 7.65 -4.24
N TYR A 63 -6.41 8.26 -3.82
CA TYR A 63 -5.10 7.59 -3.85
C TYR A 63 -5.03 6.43 -2.85
N TRP A 64 -5.70 6.54 -1.70
CA TRP A 64 -5.80 5.42 -0.74
C TRP A 64 -6.56 4.24 -1.34
N LEU A 65 -7.68 4.52 -2.04
CA LEU A 65 -8.42 3.50 -2.79
C LEU A 65 -7.51 2.81 -3.82
N ARG A 66 -6.80 3.60 -4.65
CA ARG A 66 -5.83 3.09 -5.62
C ARG A 66 -4.77 2.21 -4.97
N SER A 67 -4.23 2.64 -3.82
CA SER A 67 -3.16 1.92 -3.11
C SER A 67 -3.62 0.57 -2.56
N PHE A 68 -4.93 0.37 -2.38
CA PHE A 68 -5.50 -0.93 -2.04
C PHE A 68 -5.80 -1.77 -3.29
N VAL A 69 -6.50 -1.20 -4.27
CA VAL A 69 -6.99 -1.94 -5.44
C VAL A 69 -5.84 -2.38 -6.35
N ASN A 70 -4.95 -1.47 -6.76
CA ASN A 70 -3.95 -1.76 -7.77
C ASN A 70 -3.00 -2.92 -7.38
N PRO A 71 -2.39 -2.94 -6.16
CA PRO A 71 -1.52 -4.05 -5.79
C PRO A 71 -2.22 -5.42 -5.78
N LEU A 72 -3.53 -5.44 -5.52
CA LEU A 72 -4.30 -6.68 -5.49
C LEU A 72 -4.73 -7.15 -6.89
N THR A 73 -4.87 -6.23 -7.85
CA THR A 73 -5.16 -6.60 -9.24
C THR A 73 -3.91 -6.96 -10.04
N GLU A 74 -2.72 -6.60 -9.55
CA GLU A 74 -1.45 -6.93 -10.15
C GLU A 74 -0.89 -8.26 -9.63
N ALA A 75 0.09 -8.83 -10.36
CA ALA A 75 0.80 -10.02 -9.88
C ALA A 75 1.52 -9.74 -8.55
N PRO A 76 1.56 -10.71 -7.63
CA PRO A 76 1.15 -12.11 -7.79
C PRO A 76 -0.29 -12.39 -7.36
N TYR A 77 -1.05 -11.40 -6.85
CA TYR A 77 -2.43 -11.65 -6.42
C TYR A 77 -3.36 -11.85 -7.61
N SER A 78 -3.31 -10.94 -8.59
CA SER A 78 -4.11 -10.99 -9.83
C SER A 78 -5.61 -11.19 -9.57
N PHE A 79 -6.13 -10.54 -8.52
CA PHE A 79 -7.56 -10.59 -8.22
C PHE A 79 -8.37 -9.83 -9.27
N PHE A 80 -9.49 -10.40 -9.66
CA PHE A 80 -10.49 -9.72 -10.47
C PHE A 80 -11.51 -8.99 -9.58
N ASN A 81 -12.35 -8.19 -10.20
CA ASN A 81 -13.35 -7.39 -9.48
C ASN A 81 -14.25 -8.22 -8.56
N ASP A 82 -14.61 -9.44 -8.97
CA ASP A 82 -15.46 -10.35 -8.20
C ASP A 82 -14.73 -11.04 -7.03
N ASP A 83 -13.40 -11.01 -7.03
CA ASP A 83 -12.59 -11.60 -5.94
C ASP A 83 -12.45 -10.66 -4.74
N MET A 84 -12.81 -9.38 -4.92
CA MET A 84 -12.71 -8.32 -3.90
C MET A 84 -14.08 -7.67 -3.67
N SER A 85 -14.30 -7.16 -2.48
CA SER A 85 -15.44 -6.30 -2.20
C SER A 85 -14.98 -4.98 -1.60
N VAL A 86 -15.13 -3.90 -2.37
CA VAL A 86 -14.64 -2.57 -2.01
C VAL A 86 -15.81 -1.60 -1.95
N ILE A 87 -15.97 -0.95 -0.81
CA ILE A 87 -16.99 0.06 -0.56
C ILE A 87 -16.30 1.36 -0.17
N VAL A 88 -16.75 2.47 -0.75
CA VAL A 88 -16.33 3.83 -0.37
C VAL A 88 -17.57 4.57 0.14
N LEU A 89 -17.53 4.99 1.39
CA LEU A 89 -18.60 5.73 2.04
C LEU A 89 -18.25 7.21 2.13
N LEU A 90 -19.11 8.07 1.59
CA LEU A 90 -18.91 9.51 1.52
C LEU A 90 -19.90 10.19 2.47
N HIS A 91 -19.39 10.94 3.47
CA HIS A 91 -20.28 11.63 4.42
C HIS A 91 -19.73 12.95 4.98
N GLY A 92 -18.62 13.43 4.45
CA GLY A 92 -18.06 14.75 4.72
C GLY A 92 -18.29 15.71 3.56
N THR A 93 -17.47 16.76 3.47
CA THR A 93 -17.58 17.79 2.42
C THR A 93 -17.33 17.24 1.00
N GLU A 94 -16.63 16.11 0.87
CA GLU A 94 -16.35 15.43 -0.41
C GLU A 94 -17.63 15.00 -1.14
N LEU A 95 -18.75 14.85 -0.43
CA LEU A 95 -20.03 14.51 -1.00
C LEU A 95 -20.43 15.46 -2.13
N VAL A 96 -20.08 16.75 -2.05
CA VAL A 96 -20.39 17.72 -3.09
C VAL A 96 -19.75 17.39 -4.45
N THR A 97 -18.67 16.60 -4.46
CA THR A 97 -17.96 16.23 -5.69
C THR A 97 -18.80 15.29 -6.57
N VAL A 98 -19.71 14.51 -5.97
CA VAL A 98 -20.54 13.53 -6.68
C VAL A 98 -21.92 14.08 -7.07
N ALA A 99 -22.18 15.35 -6.81
CA ALA A 99 -23.37 16.02 -7.32
C ALA A 99 -23.23 16.39 -8.80
N LYS A 100 -24.19 16.02 -9.65
CA LYS A 100 -24.17 16.26 -11.10
C LYS A 100 -23.88 17.71 -11.48
N LYS A 101 -24.49 18.66 -10.76
CA LYS A 101 -24.28 20.10 -11.02
C LYS A 101 -22.84 20.58 -10.79
N ASN A 102 -22.05 19.81 -10.04
CA ASN A 102 -20.66 20.12 -9.71
C ASN A 102 -19.66 19.34 -10.58
N GLU A 103 -20.10 18.49 -11.50
CA GLU A 103 -19.23 17.60 -12.29
C GLU A 103 -18.10 18.36 -12.99
N ALA A 104 -18.41 19.46 -13.66
CA ALA A 104 -17.41 20.26 -14.36
C ALA A 104 -16.28 20.79 -13.44
N LYS A 105 -16.63 21.10 -12.18
CA LYS A 105 -15.65 21.56 -11.19
C LYS A 105 -14.77 20.43 -10.66
N TYR A 106 -15.28 19.21 -10.59
CA TYR A 106 -14.61 18.05 -10.00
C TYR A 106 -14.43 16.91 -11.02
N GLU A 107 -14.36 17.26 -12.31
CA GLU A 107 -14.36 16.29 -13.42
C GLU A 107 -13.36 15.16 -13.23
N GLU A 108 -12.10 15.46 -12.90
CA GLU A 108 -11.05 14.46 -12.72
C GLU A 108 -11.43 13.43 -11.66
N VAL A 109 -11.87 13.86 -10.48
CA VAL A 109 -12.22 12.93 -9.40
C VAL A 109 -13.49 12.15 -9.71
N VAL A 110 -14.46 12.75 -10.41
CA VAL A 110 -15.68 12.07 -10.86
C VAL A 110 -15.33 10.98 -11.87
N GLN A 111 -14.46 11.26 -12.84
CA GLN A 111 -14.02 10.28 -13.82
C GLN A 111 -13.27 9.11 -13.15
N ARG A 112 -12.42 9.40 -12.18
CA ARG A 112 -11.72 8.36 -11.42
C ARG A 112 -12.69 7.48 -10.62
N MET A 113 -13.68 8.08 -9.96
CA MET A 113 -14.71 7.31 -9.26
C MET A 113 -15.55 6.46 -10.22
N ARG A 114 -15.95 7.02 -11.38
CA ARG A 114 -16.68 6.30 -12.42
C ARG A 114 -15.88 5.10 -12.93
N TYR A 115 -14.57 5.26 -13.13
CA TYR A 115 -13.68 4.17 -13.49
C TYR A 115 -13.70 3.04 -12.45
N TYR A 116 -13.51 3.37 -11.17
CA TYR A 116 -13.54 2.35 -10.11
C TYR A 116 -14.93 1.73 -9.91
N ALA A 117 -15.99 2.51 -10.08
CA ALA A 117 -17.35 1.97 -10.06
C ALA A 117 -17.57 0.92 -11.18
N GLY A 118 -17.03 1.18 -12.38
CA GLY A 118 -16.99 0.21 -13.47
C GLY A 118 -16.17 -1.05 -13.17
N GLN A 119 -15.25 -0.97 -12.18
CA GLN A 119 -14.47 -2.08 -11.66
C GLN A 119 -15.10 -2.76 -10.43
N GLY A 120 -16.38 -2.47 -10.11
CA GLY A 120 -17.12 -3.10 -9.03
C GLY A 120 -16.98 -2.42 -7.66
N VAL A 121 -16.26 -1.29 -7.56
CA VAL A 121 -16.24 -0.49 -6.33
C VAL A 121 -17.58 0.19 -6.12
N LYS A 122 -18.18 0.01 -4.94
CA LYS A 122 -19.45 0.65 -4.58
C LYS A 122 -19.20 1.99 -3.89
N PHE A 123 -19.67 3.07 -4.48
CA PHE A 123 -19.65 4.38 -3.86
C PHE A 123 -21.00 4.68 -3.22
N LYS A 124 -20.98 4.90 -1.90
CA LYS A 124 -22.17 5.16 -1.09
C LYS A 124 -22.12 6.54 -0.46
N VAL A 125 -23.25 7.20 -0.42
CA VAL A 125 -23.43 8.54 0.19
C VAL A 125 -24.35 8.44 1.38
N CYS A 126 -23.98 9.07 2.49
CA CYS A 126 -24.82 9.24 3.66
C CYS A 126 -26.05 10.09 3.36
N GLY A 127 -27.26 9.54 3.52
CA GLY A 127 -28.50 10.24 3.25
C GLY A 127 -28.78 11.40 4.21
N LEU A 128 -28.26 11.35 5.45
CA LEU A 128 -28.33 12.48 6.37
C LEU A 128 -27.46 13.64 5.86
N ALA A 129 -26.19 13.38 5.56
CA ALA A 129 -25.28 14.37 5.01
C ALA A 129 -25.81 14.94 3.67
N LEU A 130 -26.39 14.08 2.82
CA LEU A 130 -27.02 14.50 1.57
C LEU A 130 -28.05 15.61 1.81
N LYS A 131 -28.95 15.41 2.79
CA LYS A 131 -29.96 16.40 3.18
C LYS A 131 -29.36 17.66 3.76
N ASP A 132 -28.36 17.52 4.64
CA ASP A 132 -27.68 18.66 5.28
C ASP A 132 -27.01 19.55 4.24
N PHE A 133 -26.49 18.99 3.15
CA PHE A 133 -25.92 19.72 2.02
C PHE A 133 -26.99 20.22 1.01
N GLY A 134 -28.27 19.98 1.25
CA GLY A 134 -29.39 20.43 0.41
C GLY A 134 -29.49 19.70 -0.92
N TYR A 135 -29.03 18.47 -1.02
CA TYR A 135 -29.15 17.63 -2.21
C TYR A 135 -30.28 16.61 -2.07
N THR A 136 -30.73 16.13 -3.22
CA THR A 136 -31.68 15.04 -3.38
C THR A 136 -31.03 13.83 -4.07
N LEU A 137 -31.71 12.70 -4.10
CA LEU A 137 -31.23 11.51 -4.84
C LEU A 137 -31.02 11.81 -6.33
N ALA A 138 -31.88 12.65 -6.93
CA ALA A 138 -31.81 13.02 -8.34
C ALA A 138 -30.55 13.84 -8.69
N ASP A 139 -29.96 14.50 -7.71
CA ASP A 139 -28.75 15.32 -7.91
C ASP A 139 -27.47 14.49 -7.99
N MET A 140 -27.49 13.23 -7.56
CA MET A 140 -26.29 12.38 -7.47
C MET A 140 -25.93 11.75 -8.81
N GLN A 141 -24.61 11.50 -9.00
CA GLN A 141 -24.12 10.72 -10.14
C GLN A 141 -24.74 9.32 -10.17
N PRO A 142 -24.99 8.73 -11.38
CA PRO A 142 -25.71 7.46 -11.50
C PRO A 142 -25.06 6.26 -10.82
N PHE A 143 -23.74 6.31 -10.59
CA PHE A 143 -22.99 5.24 -9.93
C PHE A 143 -23.01 5.34 -8.40
N ILE A 144 -23.71 6.34 -7.83
CA ILE A 144 -23.81 6.55 -6.38
C ILE A 144 -25.04 5.81 -5.83
N GLU A 145 -24.80 5.05 -4.76
CA GLU A 145 -25.85 4.51 -3.91
C GLU A 145 -26.04 5.43 -2.70
N VAL A 146 -27.28 5.81 -2.37
CA VAL A 146 -27.55 6.60 -1.16
C VAL A 146 -28.06 5.67 -0.05
N THR A 147 -27.45 5.75 1.12
CA THR A 147 -27.82 4.94 2.30
C THR A 147 -28.48 5.81 3.37
N PRO A 148 -29.23 5.25 4.30
CA PRO A 148 -29.88 6.03 5.36
C PRO A 148 -28.89 6.88 6.17
N SER A 149 -27.76 6.32 6.56
CA SER A 149 -26.74 6.98 7.37
C SER A 149 -25.38 6.29 7.20
N ALA A 150 -24.29 7.09 7.22
CA ALA A 150 -22.93 6.56 7.25
C ALA A 150 -22.70 5.67 8.48
N MET A 151 -23.18 6.07 9.63
CA MET A 151 -22.96 5.34 10.89
C MET A 151 -23.59 3.93 10.84
N THR A 152 -24.77 3.79 10.26
CA THR A 152 -25.39 2.47 10.10
C THR A 152 -24.64 1.60 9.10
N GLU A 153 -24.13 2.17 8.03
CA GLU A 153 -23.30 1.45 7.05
C GLU A 153 -21.97 1.00 7.67
N LEU A 154 -21.29 1.87 8.42
CA LEU A 154 -20.03 1.51 9.10
C LEU A 154 -20.20 0.29 10.00
N VAL A 155 -21.25 0.27 10.81
CA VAL A 155 -21.54 -0.88 11.69
C VAL A 155 -21.91 -2.12 10.87
N HIS A 156 -22.79 -1.96 9.87
CA HIS A 156 -23.27 -3.07 9.06
C HIS A 156 -22.11 -3.80 8.36
N TRP A 157 -21.27 -3.08 7.64
CA TRP A 157 -20.21 -3.70 6.84
C TRP A 157 -19.09 -4.28 7.69
N GLN A 158 -18.73 -3.64 8.80
CA GLN A 158 -17.77 -4.22 9.74
C GLN A 158 -18.29 -5.55 10.33
N ASN A 159 -19.59 -5.64 10.65
CA ASN A 159 -20.20 -6.90 11.08
C ASN A 159 -20.22 -7.97 9.98
N GLN A 160 -20.10 -7.58 8.70
CA GLN A 160 -19.95 -8.49 7.56
C GLN A 160 -18.48 -8.85 7.27
N GLY A 161 -17.55 -8.47 8.15
CA GLY A 161 -16.13 -8.80 8.05
C GLY A 161 -15.32 -7.88 7.14
N TYR A 162 -15.80 -6.66 6.87
CA TYR A 162 -15.03 -5.65 6.14
C TYR A 162 -13.98 -5.00 7.06
N GLY A 163 -12.74 -4.93 6.56
CA GLY A 163 -11.72 -4.10 7.18
C GLY A 163 -12.03 -2.61 6.95
N LEU A 164 -11.85 -1.78 7.98
CA LEU A 164 -12.10 -0.34 7.89
C LEU A 164 -10.80 0.41 7.59
N ILE A 165 -10.85 1.30 6.59
CA ILE A 165 -9.78 2.25 6.30
C ILE A 165 -10.37 3.66 6.28
N THR A 166 -9.89 4.52 7.18
CA THR A 166 -10.22 5.94 7.21
C THR A 166 -9.03 6.73 6.67
N PRO A 167 -9.07 7.28 5.45
CA PRO A 167 -7.98 8.05 4.87
C PRO A 167 -7.70 9.33 5.67
N VAL A 168 -6.45 9.51 6.05
CA VAL A 168 -5.99 10.78 6.63
C VAL A 168 -5.28 11.58 5.55
N VAL A 169 -5.93 12.65 5.10
CA VAL A 169 -5.39 13.55 4.06
C VAL A 169 -4.92 14.84 4.71
N THR A 170 -3.60 14.96 4.83
CA THR A 170 -2.94 16.15 5.38
C THR A 170 -2.29 16.97 4.28
N ASP A 171 -2.11 18.26 4.51
CA ASP A 171 -1.32 19.10 3.62
C ASP A 171 0.17 18.75 3.74
N LYS A 172 0.84 18.64 2.61
CA LYS A 172 2.30 18.44 2.59
C LYS A 172 2.98 19.73 3.00
N ARG A 173 3.75 19.68 4.10
CA ARG A 173 4.52 20.81 4.62
C ARG A 173 5.92 20.91 4.04
N PHE A 174 6.45 19.75 3.56
CA PHE A 174 7.80 19.64 3.04
C PHE A 174 7.79 18.89 1.72
N SER A 175 8.72 19.20 0.84
CA SER A 175 9.00 18.38 -0.33
C SER A 175 9.75 17.08 0.07
N ILE A 176 9.79 16.11 -0.84
CA ILE A 176 10.55 14.87 -0.60
C ILE A 176 12.04 15.16 -0.48
N GLU A 177 12.55 16.14 -1.24
CA GLU A 177 13.95 16.57 -1.24
C GLU A 177 14.38 17.15 0.10
N GLU A 178 13.46 17.87 0.80
CA GLU A 178 13.74 18.47 2.12
C GLU A 178 13.77 17.44 3.25
N ILE A 179 13.10 16.28 3.10
CA ILE A 179 12.95 15.29 4.17
C ILE A 179 13.67 13.96 3.88
N ARG A 180 14.36 13.84 2.74
CA ARG A 180 15.11 12.65 2.31
C ARG A 180 16.47 12.55 2.98
#